data_c897ccf832e525aa2e53f30072b974bf
#
_entry.id   c897ccf832e525aa2e53f30072b974bf
#
_cell.length_a   1.000
_cell.length_b   1.000
_cell.length_c   1.000
_cell.angle_alpha   90.00
_cell.angle_beta   90.00
_cell.angle_gamma   90.00
#
_symmetry.space_group_name_H-M   'P 1'
#
loop_
_entity.id
_entity.type
_entity.pdbx_description
1 polymer ?
#
loop_
_entity_poly.entity_id
_entity_poly.type
_entity_poly.pdbx_seq_one_letter_code
_entity_poly.pdbx_strand_id
1 'polypeptide(L)'
;MKNKDKILNSIEQYIKQLPYPENPQGLYDPIKYVLSLGGKRIRPLLMIMAYNLYKEDTEKILPQAVALETYHNFTLLHDDLMDNADMRRGFQTVHKKWDSNTAILSGDAMLITAYKLFTENIYGFQPESQAKALKTFNDATLGVCDGQQYDVDFENRNDVREEEYMEMIRLKTSLLLACALKIGAELAGANDSDAENLYKFGEKIGLAFQLQDDLLDVYGDPAVFGKKIGGDILCNKKTFMLINALQLADNKQKEALQNWINAKEYLPEEKIKGVTEIYDQINIKELCNNKIVQLFNDALNDLSRVNIEDAKKQPLIDFANWLMTRNK
;
A
#
# COMPACT_ATOMS: atom_id res chain seq x y z
N MET A 1 -9.66 -0.61 -20.37
CA MET A 1 -10.67 -0.67 -19.29
C MET A 1 -11.43 -2.01 -19.24
N LYS A 2 -12.01 -2.56 -20.32
CA LYS A 2 -12.75 -3.85 -20.29
C LYS A 2 -11.96 -5.04 -19.72
N ASN A 3 -10.63 -5.09 -19.90
CA ASN A 3 -9.79 -6.17 -19.36
C ASN A 3 -9.58 -6.05 -17.84
N LYS A 4 -9.46 -4.82 -17.31
CA LYS A 4 -9.31 -4.56 -15.86
C LYS A 4 -10.52 -5.08 -15.07
N ASP A 5 -11.74 -4.77 -15.53
CA ASP A 5 -12.97 -5.18 -14.82
C ASP A 5 -13.13 -6.70 -14.82
N LYS A 6 -12.74 -7.36 -15.92
CA LYS A 6 -12.73 -8.83 -15.99
C LYS A 6 -11.75 -9.43 -14.97
N ILE A 7 -10.53 -8.89 -14.86
CA ILE A 7 -9.53 -9.34 -13.89
C ILE A 7 -10.04 -9.12 -12.45
N LEU A 8 -10.58 -7.95 -12.15
CA LEU A 8 -11.13 -7.66 -10.82
C LEU A 8 -12.27 -8.60 -10.44
N ASN A 9 -13.17 -8.90 -11.38
CA ASN A 9 -14.24 -9.86 -11.17
C ASN A 9 -13.70 -11.28 -10.89
N SER A 10 -12.66 -11.72 -11.59
CA SER A 10 -12.02 -13.02 -11.35
C SER A 10 -11.38 -13.08 -9.96
N ILE A 11 -10.71 -12.02 -9.53
CA ILE A 11 -10.13 -11.90 -8.18
C ILE A 11 -11.23 -12.01 -7.11
N GLU A 12 -12.31 -11.22 -7.25
CA GLU A 12 -13.42 -11.22 -6.28
C GLU A 12 -14.15 -12.57 -6.22
N GLN A 13 -14.32 -13.23 -7.37
CA GLN A 13 -14.90 -14.56 -7.40
C GLN A 13 -14.01 -15.59 -6.71
N TYR A 14 -12.71 -15.54 -6.95
CA TYR A 14 -11.76 -16.44 -6.30
C TYR A 14 -11.73 -16.24 -4.77
N ILE A 15 -11.70 -15.01 -4.30
CA ILE A 15 -11.75 -14.68 -2.86
C ILE A 15 -13.02 -15.25 -2.21
N LYS A 16 -14.18 -15.10 -2.87
CA LYS A 16 -15.45 -15.63 -2.35
C LYS A 16 -15.51 -17.16 -2.28
N GLN A 17 -14.71 -17.83 -3.10
CA GLN A 17 -14.67 -19.30 -3.17
C GLN A 17 -13.59 -19.93 -2.30
N LEU A 18 -12.79 -19.12 -1.57
CA LEU A 18 -11.78 -19.65 -0.68
C LEU A 18 -12.39 -20.60 0.36
N PRO A 19 -11.89 -21.83 0.49
CA PRO A 19 -12.47 -22.86 1.34
C PRO A 19 -12.05 -22.68 2.81
N TYR A 20 -12.69 -21.77 3.53
CA TYR A 20 -12.49 -21.66 4.97
C TYR A 20 -13.33 -22.67 5.72
N PRO A 21 -12.77 -23.35 6.76
CA PRO A 21 -13.53 -24.20 7.65
C PRO A 21 -14.68 -23.44 8.34
N GLU A 22 -15.73 -24.17 8.73
CA GLU A 22 -16.81 -23.59 9.52
C GLU A 22 -16.40 -23.37 10.99
N ASN A 23 -15.49 -24.20 11.50
CA ASN A 23 -15.03 -24.15 12.88
C ASN A 23 -13.49 -24.12 12.97
N PRO A 24 -12.93 -23.43 13.97
CA PRO A 24 -13.64 -22.57 14.94
C PRO A 24 -14.13 -21.26 14.30
N GLN A 25 -15.40 -20.91 14.50
CA GLN A 25 -16.03 -19.70 13.93
C GLN A 25 -15.29 -18.43 14.31
N GLY A 26 -14.87 -18.30 15.57
CA GLY A 26 -14.14 -17.13 16.06
C GLY A 26 -12.81 -16.87 15.33
N LEU A 27 -12.25 -17.85 14.63
CA LEU A 27 -11.05 -17.69 13.81
C LEU A 27 -11.39 -17.31 12.36
N TYR A 28 -12.34 -18.03 11.75
CA TYR A 28 -12.58 -17.91 10.30
C TYR A 28 -13.64 -16.87 9.92
N ASP A 29 -14.61 -16.57 10.77
CA ASP A 29 -15.60 -15.54 10.46
C ASP A 29 -15.00 -14.13 10.36
N PRO A 30 -14.04 -13.70 11.23
CA PRO A 30 -13.33 -12.45 11.05
C PRO A 30 -12.52 -12.40 9.74
N ILE A 31 -11.91 -13.51 9.31
CA ILE A 31 -11.18 -13.59 8.04
C ILE A 31 -12.13 -13.37 6.86
N LYS A 32 -13.23 -14.11 6.82
CA LYS A 32 -14.29 -13.94 5.79
C LYS A 32 -14.81 -12.50 5.77
N TYR A 33 -15.03 -11.94 6.96
CA TYR A 33 -15.48 -10.56 7.11
C TYR A 33 -14.49 -9.56 6.50
N VAL A 34 -13.21 -9.58 6.88
CA VAL A 34 -12.19 -8.66 6.37
C VAL A 34 -12.08 -8.75 4.85
N LEU A 35 -12.02 -9.95 4.29
CA LEU A 35 -11.95 -10.15 2.84
C LEU A 35 -13.21 -9.69 2.11
N SER A 36 -14.38 -9.75 2.75
CA SER A 36 -15.65 -9.29 2.19
C SER A 36 -15.85 -7.77 2.20
N LEU A 37 -15.06 -7.02 2.97
CA LEU A 37 -15.15 -5.55 3.01
C LEU A 37 -14.78 -4.87 1.69
N GLY A 38 -14.40 -5.65 0.69
CA GLY A 38 -14.02 -5.17 -0.63
C GLY A 38 -12.65 -4.50 -0.63
N GLY A 39 -12.44 -3.61 -1.58
CA GLY A 39 -11.20 -2.86 -1.78
C GLY A 39 -10.88 -2.71 -3.25
N LYS A 40 -9.83 -1.92 -3.55
CA LYS A 40 -9.43 -1.65 -4.95
C LYS A 40 -8.68 -2.81 -5.59
N ARG A 41 -8.30 -3.83 -4.82
CA ARG A 41 -7.56 -5.03 -5.26
C ARG A 41 -6.36 -4.70 -6.14
N ILE A 42 -5.64 -3.63 -5.80
CA ILE A 42 -4.53 -3.10 -6.61
C ILE A 42 -3.40 -4.13 -6.75
N ARG A 43 -3.01 -4.79 -5.66
CA ARG A 43 -1.88 -5.73 -5.64
C ARG A 43 -2.12 -6.96 -6.51
N PRO A 44 -3.21 -7.70 -6.35
CA PRO A 44 -3.52 -8.82 -7.23
C PRO A 44 -3.72 -8.40 -8.69
N LEU A 45 -4.32 -7.21 -8.94
CA LEU A 45 -4.46 -6.66 -10.27
C LEU A 45 -3.09 -6.44 -10.94
N LEU A 46 -2.15 -5.80 -10.23
CA LEU A 46 -0.80 -5.56 -10.75
C LEU A 46 -0.02 -6.85 -11.02
N MET A 47 -0.14 -7.85 -10.15
CA MET A 47 0.49 -9.16 -10.36
C MET A 47 -0.01 -9.82 -11.66
N ILE A 48 -1.32 -9.82 -11.87
CA ILE A 48 -1.94 -10.37 -13.06
C ILE A 48 -1.56 -9.54 -14.30
N MET A 49 -1.54 -8.22 -14.22
CA MET A 49 -1.15 -7.36 -15.34
C MET A 49 0.30 -7.60 -15.74
N ALA A 50 1.22 -7.76 -14.80
CA ALA A 50 2.63 -8.08 -15.08
C ALA A 50 2.78 -9.48 -15.69
N TYR A 51 2.05 -10.47 -15.18
CA TYR A 51 2.00 -11.81 -15.77
C TYR A 51 1.52 -11.77 -17.23
N ASN A 52 0.47 -10.98 -17.50
CA ASN A 52 -0.13 -10.85 -18.82
C ASN A 52 0.74 -10.09 -19.85
N LEU A 53 1.87 -9.53 -19.45
CA LEU A 53 2.89 -9.04 -20.42
C LEU A 53 3.48 -10.19 -21.24
N TYR A 54 3.55 -11.40 -20.65
CA TYR A 54 4.26 -12.55 -21.20
C TYR A 54 3.35 -13.76 -21.47
N LYS A 55 2.21 -13.88 -20.77
CA LYS A 55 1.29 -15.03 -20.82
C LYS A 55 -0.16 -14.54 -20.92
N GLU A 56 -1.03 -15.44 -21.42
CA GLU A 56 -2.47 -15.14 -21.58
C GLU A 56 -3.36 -15.97 -20.65
N ASP A 57 -2.81 -17.01 -20.00
CA ASP A 57 -3.50 -17.93 -19.09
C ASP A 57 -3.65 -17.34 -17.68
N THR A 58 -4.34 -16.20 -17.57
CA THR A 58 -4.52 -15.39 -16.36
C THR A 58 -4.97 -16.20 -15.14
N GLU A 59 -5.78 -17.25 -15.35
CA GLU A 59 -6.33 -18.07 -14.26
C GLU A 59 -5.24 -18.82 -13.49
N LYS A 60 -4.11 -19.07 -14.13
CA LYS A 60 -2.99 -19.81 -13.55
C LYS A 60 -2.29 -19.02 -12.42
N ILE A 61 -2.20 -17.69 -12.52
CA ILE A 61 -1.57 -16.82 -11.54
C ILE A 61 -2.54 -16.36 -10.44
N LEU A 62 -3.84 -16.62 -10.60
CA LEU A 62 -4.88 -16.10 -9.71
C LEU A 62 -4.69 -16.52 -8.24
N PRO A 63 -4.29 -17.79 -7.92
CA PRO A 63 -4.01 -18.17 -6.54
C PRO A 63 -2.92 -17.31 -5.88
N GLN A 64 -1.80 -17.06 -6.57
CA GLN A 64 -0.70 -16.23 -6.05
C GLN A 64 -1.11 -14.77 -5.89
N ALA A 65 -1.89 -14.25 -6.82
CA ALA A 65 -2.45 -12.90 -6.73
C ALA A 65 -3.37 -12.74 -5.51
N VAL A 66 -4.24 -13.74 -5.25
CA VAL A 66 -5.12 -13.75 -4.07
C VAL A 66 -4.34 -14.03 -2.78
N ALA A 67 -3.27 -14.82 -2.83
CA ALA A 67 -2.37 -15.00 -1.70
C ALA A 67 -1.77 -13.66 -1.23
N LEU A 68 -1.27 -12.85 -2.18
CA LEU A 68 -0.74 -11.51 -1.88
C LEU A 68 -1.81 -10.56 -1.33
N GLU A 69 -3.04 -10.62 -1.85
CA GLU A 69 -4.15 -9.83 -1.32
C GLU A 69 -4.58 -10.28 0.08
N THR A 70 -4.54 -11.59 0.34
CA THR A 70 -4.81 -12.15 1.68
C THR A 70 -3.75 -11.67 2.68
N TYR A 71 -2.47 -11.71 2.30
CA TYR A 71 -1.38 -11.16 3.10
C TYR A 71 -1.61 -9.65 3.37
N HIS A 72 -1.94 -8.88 2.35
CA HIS A 72 -2.21 -7.45 2.53
C HIS A 72 -3.38 -7.19 3.49
N ASN A 73 -4.46 -7.97 3.42
CA ASN A 73 -5.57 -7.79 4.36
C ASN A 73 -5.21 -8.24 5.79
N PHE A 74 -4.30 -9.20 5.96
CA PHE A 74 -3.67 -9.50 7.25
C PHE A 74 -2.97 -8.28 7.83
N THR A 75 -2.09 -7.63 7.03
CA THR A 75 -1.38 -6.44 7.53
C THR A 75 -2.33 -5.32 7.92
N LEU A 76 -3.41 -5.10 7.17
CA LEU A 76 -4.44 -4.11 7.52
C LEU A 76 -5.18 -4.44 8.81
N LEU A 77 -5.44 -5.72 9.07
CA LEU A 77 -6.15 -6.18 10.27
C LEU A 77 -5.31 -5.91 11.53
N HIS A 78 -4.00 -6.23 11.48
CA HIS A 78 -3.09 -5.96 12.58
C HIS A 78 -2.78 -4.47 12.73
N ASP A 79 -2.63 -3.72 11.64
CA ASP A 79 -2.46 -2.27 11.63
C ASP A 79 -3.65 -1.56 12.33
N ASP A 80 -4.89 -1.95 11.99
CA ASP A 80 -6.10 -1.45 12.66
C ASP A 80 -6.10 -1.68 14.17
N LEU A 81 -5.57 -2.81 14.63
CA LEU A 81 -5.47 -3.11 16.06
C LEU A 81 -4.38 -2.26 16.74
N MET A 82 -3.21 -2.12 16.10
CA MET A 82 -2.09 -1.31 16.61
C MET A 82 -2.49 0.17 16.72
N ASP A 83 -3.18 0.70 15.69
CA ASP A 83 -3.66 2.08 15.64
C ASP A 83 -4.94 2.30 16.48
N ASN A 84 -5.50 1.25 17.08
CA ASN A 84 -6.80 1.28 17.76
C ASN A 84 -7.91 1.91 16.91
N ALA A 85 -7.89 1.68 15.61
CA ALA A 85 -8.82 2.26 14.64
C ALA A 85 -10.23 1.68 14.81
N ASP A 86 -11.27 2.54 14.89
CA ASP A 86 -12.64 2.08 15.05
C ASP A 86 -13.24 1.50 13.75
N MET A 87 -12.84 2.07 12.59
CA MET A 87 -13.48 1.81 11.31
C MET A 87 -12.47 1.61 10.19
N ARG A 88 -12.75 0.66 9.29
CA ARG A 88 -12.05 0.49 8.01
C ARG A 88 -13.06 0.32 6.88
N ARG A 89 -12.92 1.11 5.81
CA ARG A 89 -13.83 1.08 4.64
C ARG A 89 -15.31 1.26 5.01
N GLY A 90 -15.58 2.04 6.05
CA GLY A 90 -16.96 2.28 6.52
C GLY A 90 -17.56 1.19 7.42
N PHE A 91 -16.76 0.18 7.79
CA PHE A 91 -17.16 -0.93 8.67
C PHE A 91 -16.29 -0.97 9.92
N GLN A 92 -16.81 -1.52 11.01
CA GLN A 92 -16.04 -1.72 12.24
C GLN A 92 -14.82 -2.61 11.98
N THR A 93 -13.69 -2.26 12.61
CA THR A 93 -12.50 -3.10 12.61
C THR A 93 -12.73 -4.40 13.39
N VAL A 94 -11.88 -5.42 13.16
CA VAL A 94 -12.09 -6.74 13.79
C VAL A 94 -12.05 -6.64 15.31
N HIS A 95 -11.08 -5.91 15.87
CA HIS A 95 -10.94 -5.77 17.33
C HIS A 95 -12.09 -5.00 17.98
N LYS A 96 -12.82 -4.15 17.23
CA LYS A 96 -14.03 -3.45 17.72
C LYS A 96 -15.28 -4.31 17.57
N LYS A 97 -15.35 -5.12 16.52
CA LYS A 97 -16.52 -5.97 16.24
C LYS A 97 -16.51 -7.27 17.05
N TRP A 98 -15.32 -7.80 17.33
CA TRP A 98 -15.08 -8.97 18.19
C TRP A 98 -14.24 -8.53 19.40
N ASP A 99 -12.94 -8.81 19.38
CA ASP A 99 -11.99 -8.45 20.42
C ASP A 99 -10.55 -8.48 19.90
N SER A 100 -9.59 -8.02 20.70
CA SER A 100 -8.18 -7.95 20.31
C SER A 100 -7.54 -9.33 20.07
N ASN A 101 -7.88 -10.34 20.89
CA ASN A 101 -7.34 -11.68 20.72
C ASN A 101 -7.83 -12.31 19.40
N THR A 102 -9.11 -12.11 19.08
CA THR A 102 -9.69 -12.52 17.81
C THR A 102 -8.99 -11.84 16.63
N ALA A 103 -8.68 -10.54 16.74
CA ALA A 103 -7.94 -9.84 15.70
C ALA A 103 -6.52 -10.43 15.51
N ILE A 104 -5.78 -10.68 16.58
CA ILE A 104 -4.44 -11.29 16.52
C ILE A 104 -4.50 -12.67 15.86
N LEU A 105 -5.32 -13.58 16.38
CA LEU A 105 -5.38 -14.96 15.91
C LEU A 105 -5.88 -15.06 14.46
N SER A 106 -6.88 -14.26 14.10
CA SER A 106 -7.39 -14.25 12.72
C SER A 106 -6.39 -13.67 11.75
N GLY A 107 -5.62 -12.65 12.16
CA GLY A 107 -4.51 -12.11 11.38
C GLY A 107 -3.41 -13.15 11.16
N ASP A 108 -2.96 -13.85 12.21
CA ASP A 108 -1.97 -14.93 12.12
C ASP A 108 -2.44 -16.03 11.16
N ALA A 109 -3.72 -16.43 11.27
CA ALA A 109 -4.29 -17.42 10.37
C ALA A 109 -4.38 -16.92 8.92
N MET A 110 -4.63 -15.63 8.68
CA MET A 110 -4.57 -15.02 7.34
C MET A 110 -3.15 -15.03 6.78
N LEU A 111 -2.14 -14.73 7.59
CA LEU A 111 -0.73 -14.80 7.19
C LEU A 111 -0.38 -16.21 6.71
N ILE A 112 -0.68 -17.23 7.52
CA ILE A 112 -0.42 -18.63 7.15
C ILE A 112 -1.23 -19.06 5.92
N THR A 113 -2.49 -18.61 5.81
CA THR A 113 -3.33 -18.87 4.64
C THR A 113 -2.74 -18.26 3.37
N ALA A 114 -2.17 -17.06 3.44
CA ALA A 114 -1.50 -16.43 2.30
C ALA A 114 -0.31 -17.27 1.82
N TYR A 115 0.55 -17.73 2.73
CA TYR A 115 1.66 -18.65 2.39
C TYR A 115 1.16 -19.99 1.81
N LYS A 116 0.12 -20.55 2.40
CA LYS A 116 -0.49 -21.78 1.92
C LYS A 116 -1.02 -21.63 0.49
N LEU A 117 -1.82 -20.59 0.22
CA LEU A 117 -2.34 -20.29 -1.12
C LEU A 117 -1.22 -20.09 -2.15
N PHE A 118 -0.16 -19.39 -1.75
CA PHE A 118 0.98 -19.12 -2.62
C PHE A 118 1.72 -20.41 -3.00
N THR A 119 2.02 -21.25 -2.01
CA THR A 119 2.86 -22.43 -2.18
C THR A 119 2.13 -23.64 -2.77
N GLU A 120 0.89 -23.92 -2.36
CA GLU A 120 0.12 -25.06 -2.86
C GLU A 120 -0.17 -25.00 -4.37
N ASN A 121 -0.26 -23.80 -4.92
CA ASN A 121 -0.61 -23.59 -6.33
C ASN A 121 0.60 -23.23 -7.21
N ILE A 122 1.83 -23.29 -6.69
CA ILE A 122 3.01 -22.83 -7.41
C ILE A 122 3.58 -23.88 -8.38
N TYR A 123 3.25 -25.18 -8.18
CA TYR A 123 3.81 -26.30 -8.92
C TYR A 123 3.46 -26.32 -10.43
N GLY A 124 2.53 -25.51 -10.87
CA GLY A 124 2.21 -25.34 -12.29
C GLY A 124 3.23 -24.51 -13.08
N PHE A 125 4.20 -23.86 -12.42
CA PHE A 125 5.20 -23.00 -13.04
C PHE A 125 6.56 -23.72 -13.14
N GLN A 126 7.52 -23.13 -13.87
CA GLN A 126 8.87 -23.67 -13.94
C GLN A 126 9.57 -23.60 -12.57
N PRO A 127 10.37 -24.62 -12.17
CA PRO A 127 10.99 -24.64 -10.85
C PRO A 127 11.86 -23.42 -10.51
N GLU A 128 12.58 -22.87 -11.50
CA GLU A 128 13.38 -21.67 -11.31
C GLU A 128 12.49 -20.43 -11.03
N SER A 129 11.39 -20.28 -11.79
CA SER A 129 10.39 -19.22 -11.56
C SER A 129 9.73 -19.34 -10.19
N GLN A 130 9.42 -20.56 -9.75
CA GLN A 130 8.87 -20.84 -8.42
C GLN A 130 9.81 -20.35 -7.31
N ALA A 131 11.11 -20.70 -7.42
CA ALA A 131 12.11 -20.33 -6.41
C ALA A 131 12.30 -18.80 -6.34
N LYS A 132 12.35 -18.12 -7.49
CA LYS A 132 12.45 -16.66 -7.57
C LYS A 132 11.23 -15.99 -6.95
N ALA A 133 10.03 -16.37 -7.36
CA ALA A 133 8.78 -15.81 -6.88
C ALA A 133 8.58 -16.02 -5.37
N LEU A 134 8.94 -17.20 -4.85
CA LEU A 134 8.88 -17.47 -3.41
C LEU A 134 9.87 -16.61 -2.63
N LYS A 135 11.10 -16.46 -3.15
CA LYS A 135 12.09 -15.56 -2.55
C LYS A 135 11.58 -14.11 -2.54
N THR A 136 11.07 -13.62 -3.66
CA THR A 136 10.50 -12.26 -3.77
C THR A 136 9.35 -12.05 -2.80
N PHE A 137 8.47 -13.04 -2.63
CA PHE A 137 7.38 -13.00 -1.67
C PHE A 137 7.88 -12.94 -0.22
N ASN A 138 8.82 -13.81 0.16
CA ASN A 138 9.39 -13.85 1.51
C ASN A 138 10.10 -12.55 1.88
N ASP A 139 10.96 -12.03 0.97
CA ASP A 139 11.70 -10.79 1.21
C ASP A 139 10.72 -9.61 1.39
N ALA A 140 9.68 -9.54 0.57
CA ALA A 140 8.69 -8.48 0.65
C ALA A 140 7.83 -8.56 1.91
N THR A 141 7.40 -9.75 2.30
CA THR A 141 6.56 -9.93 3.49
C THR A 141 7.33 -9.60 4.78
N LEU A 142 8.62 -9.96 4.86
CA LEU A 142 9.47 -9.55 5.98
C LEU A 142 9.70 -8.04 5.98
N GLY A 143 10.02 -7.45 4.81
CA GLY A 143 10.24 -6.01 4.70
C GLY A 143 9.03 -5.16 5.09
N VAL A 144 7.79 -5.67 4.88
CA VAL A 144 6.59 -4.97 5.39
C VAL A 144 6.55 -4.94 6.92
N CYS A 145 7.01 -5.99 7.59
CA CYS A 145 7.12 -5.99 9.06
C CYS A 145 8.15 -4.94 9.53
N ASP A 146 9.30 -4.84 8.83
CA ASP A 146 10.30 -3.81 9.12
C ASP A 146 9.71 -2.41 8.94
N GLY A 147 8.97 -2.18 7.83
CA GLY A 147 8.29 -0.92 7.56
C GLY A 147 7.25 -0.55 8.60
N GLN A 148 6.50 -1.53 9.10
CA GLN A 148 5.53 -1.32 10.18
C GLN A 148 6.23 -0.97 11.49
N GLN A 149 7.37 -1.61 11.79
CA GLN A 149 8.13 -1.29 13.00
C GLN A 149 8.69 0.13 12.94
N TYR A 150 9.22 0.58 11.77
CA TYR A 150 9.63 1.98 11.60
C TYR A 150 8.48 2.97 11.83
N ASP A 151 7.28 2.67 11.32
CA ASP A 151 6.12 3.56 11.50
C ASP A 151 5.77 3.72 12.99
N VAL A 152 5.75 2.61 13.75
CA VAL A 152 5.55 2.61 15.21
C VAL A 152 6.67 3.38 15.95
N ASP A 153 7.93 3.14 15.59
CA ASP A 153 9.07 3.82 16.21
C ASP A 153 9.02 5.34 16.00
N PHE A 154 8.55 5.78 14.82
CA PHE A 154 8.47 7.21 14.47
C PHE A 154 7.42 7.97 15.27
N GLU A 155 6.42 7.31 15.85
CA GLU A 155 5.44 7.97 16.72
C GLU A 155 6.12 8.70 17.90
N ASN A 156 7.18 8.09 18.46
CA ASN A 156 7.86 8.58 19.62
C ASN A 156 9.16 9.36 19.31
N ARG A 157 9.48 9.57 18.03
CA ARG A 157 10.66 10.29 17.56
C ARG A 157 10.30 11.69 17.05
N ASN A 158 11.19 12.67 17.30
CA ASN A 158 11.06 14.02 16.75
C ASN A 158 12.21 14.39 15.81
N ASP A 159 13.11 13.48 15.53
CA ASP A 159 14.32 13.61 14.73
C ASP A 159 14.27 12.81 13.43
N VAL A 160 13.09 12.34 13.02
CA VAL A 160 12.89 11.55 11.80
C VAL A 160 13.26 12.41 10.58
N ARG A 161 14.14 11.86 9.73
CA ARG A 161 14.60 12.52 8.51
C ARG A 161 13.79 12.06 7.29
N GLU A 162 13.85 12.83 6.20
CA GLU A 162 13.14 12.49 4.95
C GLU A 162 13.51 11.10 4.45
N GLU A 163 14.82 10.74 4.47
CA GLU A 163 15.29 9.45 3.99
C GLU A 163 14.72 8.28 4.81
N GLU A 164 14.58 8.46 6.13
CA GLU A 164 14.00 7.44 7.01
C GLU A 164 12.50 7.27 6.74
N TYR A 165 11.78 8.38 6.55
CA TYR A 165 10.38 8.35 6.16
C TYR A 165 10.18 7.68 4.79
N MET A 166 10.99 8.05 3.78
CA MET A 166 10.92 7.44 2.45
C MET A 166 11.20 5.93 2.50
N GLU A 167 12.13 5.48 3.34
CA GLU A 167 12.39 4.06 3.54
C GLU A 167 11.23 3.36 4.24
N MET A 168 10.65 3.96 5.25
CA MET A 168 9.49 3.41 5.95
C MET A 168 8.31 3.20 4.98
N ILE A 169 7.93 4.20 4.16
CA ILE A 169 6.83 4.05 3.19
C ILE A 169 7.20 3.12 2.03
N ARG A 170 8.49 3.04 1.66
CA ARG A 170 8.98 2.05 0.70
C ARG A 170 8.69 0.64 1.20
N LEU A 171 9.04 0.33 2.44
CA LEU A 171 8.85 -0.98 3.06
C LEU A 171 7.37 -1.26 3.37
N LYS A 172 6.68 -0.35 4.06
CA LYS A 172 5.31 -0.56 4.52
C LYS A 172 4.29 -0.60 3.36
N THR A 173 4.45 0.26 2.36
CA THR A 173 3.43 0.46 1.32
C THR A 173 3.88 0.00 -0.07
N SER A 174 5.06 0.47 -0.53
CA SER A 174 5.47 0.30 -1.93
C SER A 174 5.95 -1.12 -2.23
N LEU A 175 6.56 -1.77 -1.26
CA LEU A 175 7.20 -3.08 -1.42
C LEU A 175 6.24 -4.16 -1.92
N LEU A 176 4.99 -4.18 -1.46
CA LEU A 176 4.00 -5.14 -1.94
C LEU A 176 3.49 -4.85 -3.36
N LEU A 177 3.55 -3.60 -3.84
CA LEU A 177 3.24 -3.30 -5.24
C LEU A 177 4.40 -3.75 -6.14
N ALA A 178 5.63 -3.47 -5.73
CA ALA A 178 6.84 -3.94 -6.41
C ALA A 178 6.89 -5.48 -6.47
N CYS A 179 6.64 -6.12 -5.34
CA CYS A 179 6.54 -7.58 -5.22
C CYS A 179 5.48 -8.17 -6.17
N ALA A 180 4.29 -7.58 -6.23
CA ALA A 180 3.22 -8.03 -7.11
C ALA A 180 3.67 -8.09 -8.58
N LEU A 181 4.27 -7.01 -9.07
CA LEU A 181 4.74 -6.90 -10.45
C LEU A 181 5.88 -7.88 -10.73
N LYS A 182 6.84 -7.98 -9.83
CA LYS A 182 8.00 -8.88 -9.98
C LYS A 182 7.57 -10.34 -9.98
N ILE A 183 6.74 -10.77 -9.04
CA ILE A 183 6.22 -12.15 -8.99
C ILE A 183 5.43 -12.48 -10.25
N GLY A 184 4.57 -11.57 -10.72
CA GLY A 184 3.84 -11.76 -11.97
C GLY A 184 4.77 -12.03 -13.15
N ALA A 185 5.84 -11.26 -13.28
CA ALA A 185 6.85 -11.41 -14.32
C ALA A 185 7.66 -12.72 -14.16
N GLU A 186 8.15 -13.01 -12.95
CA GLU A 186 8.94 -14.21 -12.64
C GLU A 186 8.16 -15.50 -12.96
N LEU A 187 6.91 -15.57 -12.53
CA LEU A 187 6.04 -16.74 -12.80
C LEU A 187 5.64 -16.83 -14.28
N ALA A 188 5.62 -15.72 -15.00
CA ALA A 188 5.43 -15.71 -16.46
C ALA A 188 6.69 -16.12 -17.25
N GLY A 189 7.84 -16.25 -16.59
CA GLY A 189 9.11 -16.62 -17.22
C GLY A 189 9.86 -15.44 -17.83
N ALA A 190 9.63 -14.21 -17.34
CA ALA A 190 10.42 -13.05 -17.72
C ALA A 190 11.90 -13.22 -17.35
N ASN A 191 12.78 -12.56 -18.07
CA ASN A 191 14.18 -12.49 -17.67
C ASN A 191 14.38 -11.60 -16.43
N ASP A 192 15.51 -11.75 -15.75
CA ASP A 192 15.78 -11.05 -14.49
C ASP A 192 15.79 -9.52 -14.63
N SER A 193 16.26 -9.00 -15.77
CA SER A 193 16.28 -7.56 -16.03
C SER A 193 14.87 -6.98 -16.13
N ASP A 194 13.98 -7.65 -16.83
CA ASP A 194 12.59 -7.22 -16.99
C ASP A 194 11.82 -7.34 -15.66
N ALA A 195 12.01 -8.42 -14.93
CA ALA A 195 11.42 -8.60 -13.60
C ALA A 195 11.88 -7.49 -12.63
N GLU A 196 13.16 -7.13 -12.66
CA GLU A 196 13.73 -6.07 -11.85
C GLU A 196 13.22 -4.66 -12.26
N ASN A 197 13.08 -4.39 -13.56
CA ASN A 197 12.50 -3.12 -14.03
C ASN A 197 11.03 -2.99 -13.64
N LEU A 198 10.25 -4.07 -13.66
CA LEU A 198 8.88 -4.08 -13.17
C LEU A 198 8.80 -3.89 -11.65
N TYR A 199 9.75 -4.46 -10.89
CA TYR A 199 9.88 -4.20 -9.46
C TYR A 199 10.11 -2.71 -9.18
N LYS A 200 11.10 -2.09 -9.84
CA LYS A 200 11.43 -0.67 -9.69
C LYS A 200 10.26 0.26 -10.09
N PHE A 201 9.56 -0.10 -11.16
CA PHE A 201 8.34 0.59 -11.54
C PHE A 201 7.30 0.56 -10.41
N GLY A 202 7.02 -0.63 -9.85
CA GLY A 202 6.05 -0.80 -8.78
C GLY A 202 6.45 -0.08 -7.49
N GLU A 203 7.73 -0.12 -7.13
CA GLU A 203 8.27 0.57 -5.96
C GLU A 203 8.06 2.08 -6.06
N LYS A 204 8.42 2.69 -7.19
CA LYS A 204 8.29 4.13 -7.39
C LYS A 204 6.85 4.60 -7.49
N ILE A 205 5.99 3.82 -8.16
CA ILE A 205 4.54 4.10 -8.17
C ILE A 205 3.95 4.00 -6.76
N GLY A 206 4.41 3.04 -5.96
CA GLY A 206 3.97 2.89 -4.57
C GLY A 206 4.39 4.06 -3.69
N LEU A 207 5.62 4.55 -3.85
CA LEU A 207 6.12 5.74 -3.16
C LEU A 207 5.32 7.00 -3.56
N ALA A 208 5.12 7.21 -4.86
CA ALA A 208 4.33 8.34 -5.36
C ALA A 208 2.88 8.28 -4.84
N PHE A 209 2.31 7.08 -4.79
CA PHE A 209 0.96 6.86 -4.29
C PHE A 209 0.83 7.20 -2.79
N GLN A 210 1.81 6.80 -1.96
CA GLN A 210 1.78 7.11 -0.53
C GLN A 210 1.93 8.61 -0.28
N LEU A 211 2.89 9.27 -0.95
CA LEU A 211 3.05 10.73 -0.87
C LEU A 211 1.77 11.45 -1.30
N GLN A 212 1.06 10.93 -2.29
CA GLN A 212 -0.21 11.49 -2.71
C GLN A 212 -1.33 11.28 -1.69
N ASP A 213 -1.39 10.11 -1.03
CA ASP A 213 -2.35 9.87 0.05
C ASP A 213 -2.09 10.84 1.22
N ASP A 214 -0.83 11.07 1.61
CA ASP A 214 -0.47 12.06 2.64
C ASP A 214 -0.85 13.48 2.22
N LEU A 215 -0.60 13.84 0.95
CA LEU A 215 -0.97 15.15 0.42
C LEU A 215 -2.48 15.37 0.43
N LEU A 216 -3.26 14.34 0.09
CA LEU A 216 -4.72 14.37 0.10
C LEU A 216 -5.30 14.40 1.52
N ASP A 217 -4.60 13.86 2.52
CA ASP A 217 -5.02 14.01 3.92
C ASP A 217 -4.99 15.46 4.38
N VAL A 218 -4.10 16.29 3.82
CA VAL A 218 -4.00 17.73 4.16
C VAL A 218 -4.82 18.61 3.23
N TYR A 219 -4.79 18.34 1.92
CA TYR A 219 -5.30 19.24 0.86
C TYR A 219 -6.44 18.67 0.02
N GLY A 220 -6.89 17.46 0.33
CA GLY A 220 -7.96 16.81 -0.42
C GLY A 220 -9.33 17.46 -0.19
N ASP A 221 -10.30 17.12 -1.03
CA ASP A 221 -11.70 17.45 -0.81
C ASP A 221 -12.37 16.35 0.03
N PRO A 222 -12.92 16.65 1.23
CA PRO A 222 -13.58 15.65 2.08
C PRO A 222 -14.72 14.90 1.37
N ALA A 223 -15.44 15.58 0.48
CA ALA A 223 -16.56 15.00 -0.27
C ALA A 223 -16.08 13.92 -1.26
N VAL A 224 -14.83 13.99 -1.63
CA VAL A 224 -14.20 13.15 -2.66
C VAL A 224 -13.29 12.10 -2.04
N PHE A 225 -12.49 12.49 -1.04
CA PHE A 225 -11.55 11.60 -0.35
C PHE A 225 -12.27 10.56 0.55
N GLY A 226 -13.51 10.86 0.99
CA GLY A 226 -14.33 9.95 1.80
C GLY A 226 -13.82 9.75 3.24
N LYS A 227 -12.87 10.56 3.68
CA LYS A 227 -12.32 10.61 5.06
C LYS A 227 -12.32 12.04 5.56
N LYS A 228 -12.23 12.22 6.88
CA LYS A 228 -11.93 13.53 7.47
C LYS A 228 -10.51 13.94 7.08
N ILE A 229 -10.34 15.19 6.66
CA ILE A 229 -9.03 15.78 6.33
C ILE A 229 -8.28 16.13 7.60
N GLY A 230 -6.94 16.06 7.54
CA GLY A 230 -6.04 16.49 8.59
C GLY A 230 -5.80 15.44 9.68
N GLY A 231 -6.12 14.18 9.43
CA GLY A 231 -5.86 13.09 10.36
C GLY A 231 -4.38 13.00 10.72
N ASP A 232 -3.49 13.08 9.75
CA ASP A 232 -2.04 13.05 9.94
C ASP A 232 -1.53 14.24 10.77
N ILE A 233 -2.10 15.42 10.57
CA ILE A 233 -1.79 16.62 11.36
C ILE A 233 -2.22 16.44 12.82
N LEU A 234 -3.42 15.91 13.05
CA LEU A 234 -3.95 15.71 14.39
C LEU A 234 -3.12 14.68 15.19
N CYS A 235 -2.66 13.63 14.54
CA CYS A 235 -1.80 12.60 15.14
C CYS A 235 -0.32 12.98 15.17
N ASN A 236 0.08 14.15 14.67
CA ASN A 236 1.48 14.56 14.52
C ASN A 236 2.33 13.54 13.74
N LYS A 237 1.73 12.90 12.73
CA LYS A 237 2.39 11.88 11.94
C LYS A 237 3.60 12.45 11.21
N LYS A 238 4.74 11.74 11.26
CA LYS A 238 6.00 12.14 10.65
C LYS A 238 5.96 11.89 9.15
N THR A 239 5.10 12.65 8.44
CA THR A 239 4.97 12.58 6.98
C THR A 239 6.07 13.40 6.30
N PHE A 240 6.24 13.18 4.98
CA PHE A 240 7.12 14.00 4.14
C PHE A 240 6.88 15.50 4.35
N MET A 241 5.62 15.90 4.46
CA MET A 241 5.26 17.32 4.63
C MET A 241 5.69 17.87 5.99
N LEU A 242 5.42 17.18 7.09
CA LEU A 242 5.82 17.65 8.42
C LEU A 242 7.34 17.71 8.57
N ILE A 243 8.05 16.69 8.09
CA ILE A 243 9.51 16.59 8.16
C ILE A 243 10.14 17.76 7.41
N ASN A 244 9.74 17.99 6.16
CA ASN A 244 10.26 19.08 5.35
C ASN A 244 9.84 20.46 5.87
N ALA A 245 8.64 20.58 6.41
CA ALA A 245 8.20 21.83 7.04
C ALA A 245 9.10 22.20 8.23
N LEU A 246 9.43 21.26 9.10
CA LEU A 246 10.34 21.51 10.23
C LEU A 246 11.77 21.86 9.79
N GLN A 247 12.21 21.39 8.62
CA GLN A 247 13.54 21.70 8.09
C GLN A 247 13.59 23.09 7.42
N LEU A 248 12.56 23.44 6.63
CA LEU A 248 12.54 24.65 5.80
C LEU A 248 11.96 25.88 6.50
N ALA A 249 11.22 25.69 7.60
CA ALA A 249 10.60 26.75 8.38
C ALA A 249 11.65 27.72 8.97
N ASP A 250 11.35 29.00 8.94
CA ASP A 250 12.08 30.00 9.73
C ASP A 250 11.86 29.82 11.25
N ASN A 251 12.54 30.60 12.07
CA ASN A 251 12.46 30.46 13.52
C ASN A 251 11.04 30.62 14.07
N LYS A 252 10.24 31.56 13.51
CA LYS A 252 8.86 31.83 13.93
C LYS A 252 7.93 30.66 13.52
N GLN A 253 8.05 30.23 12.28
CA GLN A 253 7.26 29.11 11.73
C GLN A 253 7.59 27.82 12.46
N LYS A 254 8.87 27.59 12.76
CA LYS A 254 9.31 26.40 13.52
C LYS A 254 8.78 26.41 14.95
N GLU A 255 8.82 27.55 15.63
CA GLU A 255 8.21 27.72 16.95
C GLU A 255 6.70 27.45 16.91
N ALA A 256 5.99 28.00 15.92
CA ALA A 256 4.56 27.78 15.75
C ALA A 256 4.23 26.31 15.46
N LEU A 257 4.99 25.60 14.59
CA LEU A 257 4.82 24.17 14.35
C LEU A 257 5.06 23.35 15.62
N GLN A 258 6.12 23.66 16.38
CA GLN A 258 6.42 22.98 17.63
C GLN A 258 5.34 23.20 18.70
N ASN A 259 4.76 24.39 18.74
CA ASN A 259 3.62 24.67 19.63
C ASN A 259 2.41 23.79 19.27
N TRP A 260 2.07 23.64 17.99
CA TRP A 260 0.99 22.76 17.56
C TRP A 260 1.28 21.26 17.83
N ILE A 261 2.52 20.81 17.61
CA ILE A 261 2.93 19.43 17.86
C ILE A 261 2.83 19.09 19.36
N ASN A 262 3.23 20.02 20.23
CA ASN A 262 3.27 19.83 21.68
C ASN A 262 1.97 20.19 22.39
N ALA A 263 0.98 20.76 21.70
CA ALA A 263 -0.29 21.15 22.29
C ALA A 263 -1.05 19.93 22.81
N LYS A 264 -1.41 19.96 24.10
CA LYS A 264 -2.23 18.90 24.75
C LYS A 264 -3.72 19.16 24.59
N GLU A 265 -4.10 20.42 24.49
CA GLU A 265 -5.48 20.87 24.31
C GLU A 265 -5.56 21.78 23.10
N TYR A 266 -6.42 21.44 22.15
CA TYR A 266 -6.64 22.22 20.93
C TYR A 266 -7.99 21.89 20.31
N LEU A 267 -8.55 22.82 19.57
CA LEU A 267 -9.64 22.52 18.64
C LEU A 267 -9.08 21.88 17.38
N PRO A 268 -9.54 20.70 16.96
CA PRO A 268 -9.00 20.01 15.77
C PRO A 268 -8.91 20.91 14.53
N GLU A 269 -9.94 21.70 14.27
CA GLU A 269 -10.00 22.60 13.12
C GLU A 269 -8.94 23.71 13.18
N GLU A 270 -8.65 24.23 14.38
CA GLU A 270 -7.63 25.28 14.57
C GLU A 270 -6.23 24.72 14.34
N LYS A 271 -5.94 23.50 14.84
CA LYS A 271 -4.65 22.85 14.62
C LYS A 271 -4.45 22.54 13.13
N ILE A 272 -5.43 21.93 12.46
CA ILE A 272 -5.35 21.64 11.03
C ILE A 272 -5.09 22.94 10.25
N LYS A 273 -5.89 23.98 10.50
CA LYS A 273 -5.74 25.27 9.83
C LYS A 273 -4.37 25.90 10.09
N GLY A 274 -3.94 25.96 11.34
CA GLY A 274 -2.67 26.60 11.71
C GLY A 274 -1.46 25.92 11.12
N VAL A 275 -1.45 24.58 11.09
CA VAL A 275 -0.36 23.80 10.45
C VAL A 275 -0.38 23.97 8.93
N THR A 276 -1.57 23.87 8.31
CA THR A 276 -1.71 24.03 6.85
C THR A 276 -1.29 25.42 6.38
N GLU A 277 -1.63 26.50 7.12
CA GLU A 277 -1.19 27.85 6.80
C GLU A 277 0.34 27.98 6.80
N ILE A 278 1.04 27.29 7.71
CA ILE A 278 2.51 27.25 7.71
C ILE A 278 3.03 26.47 6.50
N TYR A 279 2.44 25.31 6.17
CA TYR A 279 2.80 24.55 4.99
C TYR A 279 2.66 25.38 3.69
N ASP A 280 1.59 26.17 3.58
CA ASP A 280 1.34 27.04 2.42
C ASP A 280 2.40 28.15 2.31
N GLN A 281 2.77 28.79 3.45
CA GLN A 281 3.78 29.85 3.48
C GLN A 281 5.16 29.39 3.01
N ILE A 282 5.50 28.13 3.22
CA ILE A 282 6.80 27.55 2.85
C ILE A 282 6.71 26.61 1.63
N ASN A 283 5.58 26.65 0.91
CA ASN A 283 5.35 25.89 -0.32
C ASN A 283 5.54 24.36 -0.20
N ILE A 284 5.21 23.76 0.95
CA ILE A 284 5.33 22.31 1.18
C ILE A 284 4.49 21.50 0.21
N LYS A 285 3.30 22.00 -0.14
CA LYS A 285 2.42 21.37 -1.15
C LYS A 285 3.13 21.19 -2.49
N GLU A 286 3.81 22.22 -2.96
CA GLU A 286 4.55 22.18 -4.24
C GLU A 286 5.75 21.24 -4.15
N LEU A 287 6.50 21.28 -3.03
CA LEU A 287 7.63 20.38 -2.78
C LEU A 287 7.18 18.90 -2.87
N CYS A 288 6.08 18.57 -2.19
CA CYS A 288 5.52 17.21 -2.22
C CYS A 288 5.06 16.81 -3.63
N ASN A 289 4.33 17.68 -4.33
CA ASN A 289 3.91 17.44 -5.71
C ASN A 289 5.10 17.19 -6.66
N ASN A 290 6.17 17.98 -6.53
CA ASN A 290 7.38 17.80 -7.35
C ASN A 290 8.03 16.43 -7.11
N LYS A 291 8.08 15.98 -5.85
CA LYS A 291 8.59 14.65 -5.50
C LYS A 291 7.73 13.54 -6.10
N ILE A 292 6.38 13.68 -6.03
CA ILE A 292 5.43 12.76 -6.62
C ILE A 292 5.64 12.65 -8.14
N VAL A 293 5.71 13.79 -8.84
CA VAL A 293 5.92 13.83 -10.29
C VAL A 293 7.26 13.22 -10.68
N GLN A 294 8.31 13.49 -9.93
CA GLN A 294 9.64 12.88 -10.14
C GLN A 294 9.55 11.35 -10.06
N LEU A 295 9.01 10.82 -8.97
CA LEU A 295 8.87 9.37 -8.77
C LEU A 295 8.03 8.71 -9.86
N PHE A 296 6.96 9.37 -10.29
CA PHE A 296 6.11 8.89 -11.38
C PHE A 296 6.87 8.79 -12.71
N ASN A 297 7.62 9.85 -13.07
CA ASN A 297 8.40 9.86 -14.30
C ASN A 297 9.52 8.81 -14.26
N ASP A 298 10.19 8.66 -13.12
CA ASP A 298 11.22 7.64 -12.90
C ASP A 298 10.64 6.23 -13.01
N ALA A 299 9.42 6.02 -12.52
CA ALA A 299 8.70 4.76 -12.67
C ALA A 299 8.43 4.44 -14.15
N LEU A 300 7.88 5.40 -14.92
CA LEU A 300 7.64 5.20 -16.35
C LEU A 300 8.93 4.92 -17.13
N ASN A 301 10.05 5.53 -16.73
CA ASN A 301 11.35 5.24 -17.32
C ASN A 301 11.79 3.79 -17.05
N ASP A 302 11.58 3.26 -15.83
CA ASP A 302 11.87 1.84 -15.57
C ASP A 302 10.96 0.91 -16.38
N LEU A 303 9.66 1.21 -16.47
CA LEU A 303 8.74 0.43 -17.30
C LEU A 303 9.13 0.44 -18.79
N SER A 304 9.68 1.56 -19.29
CA SER A 304 10.13 1.68 -20.69
C SER A 304 11.27 0.70 -21.01
N ARG A 305 12.09 0.35 -20.01
CA ARG A 305 13.24 -0.58 -20.16
C ARG A 305 12.83 -2.06 -20.19
N VAL A 306 11.61 -2.38 -19.86
CA VAL A 306 11.08 -3.75 -19.98
C VAL A 306 11.04 -4.12 -21.47
N ASN A 307 11.65 -5.24 -21.85
CA ASN A 307 11.79 -5.67 -23.24
C ASN A 307 10.53 -6.37 -23.78
N ILE A 308 9.43 -5.63 -23.81
CA ILE A 308 8.12 -6.06 -24.31
C ILE A 308 7.57 -4.96 -25.22
N GLU A 309 6.75 -5.33 -26.20
CA GLU A 309 6.04 -4.38 -27.06
C GLU A 309 5.29 -3.32 -26.24
N ASP A 310 5.40 -2.05 -26.64
CA ASP A 310 4.81 -0.93 -25.90
C ASP A 310 3.29 -1.04 -25.76
N ALA A 311 2.62 -1.61 -26.77
CA ALA A 311 1.18 -1.86 -26.70
C ALA A 311 0.78 -2.77 -25.51
N LYS A 312 1.62 -3.72 -25.13
CA LYS A 312 1.39 -4.59 -23.97
C LYS A 312 1.62 -3.87 -22.64
N LYS A 313 2.48 -2.85 -22.60
CA LYS A 313 2.75 -2.03 -21.39
C LYS A 313 1.63 -1.03 -21.12
N GLN A 314 0.83 -0.68 -22.15
CA GLN A 314 -0.20 0.36 -22.03
C GLN A 314 -1.15 0.18 -20.83
N PRO A 315 -1.64 -1.02 -20.49
CA PRO A 315 -2.47 -1.21 -19.31
C PRO A 315 -1.79 -0.80 -17.98
N LEU A 316 -0.45 -1.02 -17.84
CA LEU A 316 0.31 -0.58 -16.67
C LEU A 316 0.50 0.94 -16.67
N ILE A 317 0.71 1.56 -17.82
CA ILE A 317 0.77 3.02 -17.97
C ILE A 317 -0.58 3.65 -17.62
N ASP A 318 -1.67 3.11 -18.14
CA ASP A 318 -3.03 3.58 -17.84
C ASP A 318 -3.34 3.44 -16.34
N PHE A 319 -2.91 2.34 -15.72
CA PHE A 319 -3.05 2.15 -14.29
C PHE A 319 -2.25 3.18 -13.49
N ALA A 320 -1.00 3.43 -13.84
CA ALA A 320 -0.15 4.43 -13.19
C ALA A 320 -0.78 5.84 -13.30
N ASN A 321 -1.23 6.22 -14.49
CA ASN A 321 -1.94 7.50 -14.70
C ASN A 321 -3.22 7.59 -13.87
N TRP A 322 -4.02 6.52 -13.83
CA TRP A 322 -5.22 6.48 -12.99
C TRP A 322 -4.90 6.65 -11.51
N LEU A 323 -3.81 6.04 -11.04
CA LEU A 323 -3.39 6.12 -9.65
C LEU A 323 -3.01 7.56 -9.27
N MET A 324 -2.34 8.29 -10.17
CA MET A 324 -1.88 9.67 -9.98
C MET A 324 -2.98 10.71 -10.17
N THR A 325 -4.00 10.41 -10.99
CA THR A 325 -5.13 11.34 -11.19
C THR A 325 -6.23 11.21 -10.15
N ARG A 326 -6.00 10.43 -9.10
CA ARG A 326 -6.91 10.18 -7.98
C ARG A 326 -7.05 11.40 -7.07
N ASN A 327 -7.44 12.54 -7.63
CA ASN A 327 -8.00 13.66 -6.86
C ASN A 327 -9.48 13.41 -6.52
N LYS A 328 -9.94 12.21 -6.80
CA LYS A 328 -11.36 11.86 -6.72
C LYS A 328 -11.54 10.51 -6.08
#